data_0128104870bfabec264daeb57311967d
#
_entry.id   0128104870bfabec264daeb57311967d
#
_cell.length_a   1.000
_cell.length_b   1.000
_cell.length_c   1.000
_cell.angle_alpha   90.00
_cell.angle_beta   90.00
_cell.angle_gamma   90.00
#
_symmetry.space_group_name_H-M   'P 1'
#
loop_
_entity.id
_entity.type
_entity.pdbx_description
1 polymer ?
#
loop_
_entity_poly.entity_id
_entity_poly.type
_entity_poly.pdbx_seq_one_letter_code
_entity_poly.pdbx_strand_id
1 'polypeptide(L)'
;MLKKYLILFLMLTAGCTALPPAARQVQPAEDLFAIEKLASAAYDKSDWKESEKHYSILVEKAPGQAQFWLRLGNIYAHTNRPDMAIVAYREALGRDSKLPNAWFNMGIIQLKQAAYSFNELQANTQPGDPVAEESRKLLEGILGLIESQAEK
;
A
#
# COMPACT_ATOMS: atom_id res chain seq x y z
N MET A 1 -1.16 -77.53 -47.49
CA MET A 1 -1.12 -76.19 -48.13
C MET A 1 -1.05 -75.17 -47.00
N LEU A 2 0.13 -74.68 -46.72
CA LEU A 2 0.41 -73.83 -45.55
C LEU A 2 0.53 -72.42 -46.01
N LYS A 3 -0.47 -71.59 -45.74
CA LYS A 3 -0.42 -70.14 -46.00
C LYS A 3 0.42 -69.47 -44.90
N LYS A 4 1.55 -68.95 -45.35
CA LYS A 4 2.45 -68.15 -44.51
C LYS A 4 1.77 -66.79 -44.24
N TYR A 5 1.43 -66.49 -43.00
CA TYR A 5 1.07 -65.17 -42.56
C TYR A 5 2.35 -64.46 -42.08
N LEU A 6 2.81 -63.56 -42.93
CA LEU A 6 3.91 -62.62 -42.59
C LEU A 6 3.28 -61.49 -41.74
N ILE A 7 3.44 -61.54 -40.44
CA ILE A 7 3.06 -60.45 -39.58
C ILE A 7 4.16 -59.41 -39.61
N LEU A 8 3.87 -58.32 -40.31
CA LEU A 8 4.72 -57.11 -40.34
C LEU A 8 4.54 -56.39 -39.04
N PHE A 9 5.51 -56.52 -38.14
CA PHE A 9 5.55 -55.82 -36.87
C PHE A 9 6.03 -54.39 -37.12
N LEU A 10 5.08 -53.44 -37.29
CA LEU A 10 5.36 -52.03 -37.42
C LEU A 10 5.74 -51.47 -36.05
N MET A 11 7.00 -51.31 -35.75
CA MET A 11 7.47 -50.60 -34.57
C MET A 11 7.13 -49.14 -34.72
N LEU A 12 6.01 -48.73 -34.05
CA LEU A 12 5.75 -47.32 -33.76
C LEU A 12 6.73 -46.85 -32.69
N THR A 13 7.86 -46.28 -33.11
CA THR A 13 8.69 -45.49 -32.23
C THR A 13 7.95 -44.18 -31.94
N ALA A 14 7.21 -44.13 -30.84
CA ALA A 14 6.69 -42.87 -30.29
C ALA A 14 7.90 -42.02 -29.84
N GLY A 15 8.41 -41.20 -30.74
CA GLY A 15 9.36 -40.17 -30.40
C GLY A 15 8.71 -39.21 -29.44
N CYS A 16 9.05 -39.29 -28.15
CA CYS A 16 8.78 -38.19 -27.22
C CYS A 16 9.57 -36.97 -27.70
N THR A 17 8.98 -36.16 -28.54
CA THR A 17 9.45 -34.78 -28.73
C THR A 17 9.24 -34.06 -27.42
N ALA A 18 10.26 -34.02 -26.55
CA ALA A 18 10.32 -33.13 -25.42
C ALA A 18 10.12 -31.72 -25.99
N LEU A 19 8.97 -31.12 -25.74
CA LEU A 19 8.78 -29.71 -25.98
C LEU A 19 9.93 -28.97 -25.28
N PRO A 20 10.63 -28.06 -25.97
CA PRO A 20 11.65 -27.26 -25.31
C PRO A 20 10.94 -26.56 -24.13
N PRO A 21 11.57 -26.50 -22.94
CA PRO A 21 11.01 -25.76 -21.84
C PRO A 21 10.63 -24.39 -22.37
N ALA A 22 9.33 -24.05 -22.28
CA ALA A 22 8.86 -22.74 -22.71
C ALA A 22 9.84 -21.74 -22.15
N ALA A 23 10.54 -21.04 -23.00
CA ALA A 23 11.49 -20.03 -22.60
C ALA A 23 10.70 -19.11 -21.66
N ARG A 24 11.00 -19.23 -20.37
CA ARG A 24 10.47 -18.34 -19.35
C ARG A 24 10.83 -16.96 -19.88
N GLN A 25 9.87 -16.27 -20.45
CA GLN A 25 10.06 -14.88 -20.85
C GLN A 25 10.45 -14.19 -19.55
N VAL A 26 11.74 -14.00 -19.37
CA VAL A 26 12.29 -13.12 -18.35
C VAL A 26 11.79 -11.77 -18.80
N GLN A 27 10.64 -11.39 -18.26
CA GLN A 27 10.20 -10.00 -18.37
C GLN A 27 11.40 -9.19 -17.91
N PRO A 28 11.88 -8.23 -18.70
CA PRO A 28 13.01 -7.41 -18.28
C PRO A 28 12.64 -6.93 -16.88
N ALA A 29 13.55 -7.18 -15.92
CA ALA A 29 13.36 -6.76 -14.56
C ALA A 29 12.97 -5.30 -14.66
N GLU A 30 11.69 -5.00 -14.41
CA GLU A 30 11.24 -3.61 -14.44
C GLU A 30 12.22 -2.86 -13.57
N ASP A 31 12.85 -1.88 -14.15
CA ASP A 31 13.89 -1.13 -13.47
C ASP A 31 13.23 -0.41 -12.30
N LEU A 32 13.29 -1.01 -11.10
CA LEU A 32 12.73 -0.45 -9.87
C LEU A 32 13.21 0.97 -9.64
N PHE A 33 14.44 1.26 -10.04
CA PHE A 33 15.00 2.60 -9.96
C PHE A 33 14.27 3.58 -10.89
N ALA A 34 13.94 3.15 -12.12
CA ALA A 34 13.18 4.00 -13.04
C ALA A 34 11.76 4.27 -12.50
N ILE A 35 11.11 3.24 -11.94
CA ILE A 35 9.77 3.40 -11.34
C ILE A 35 9.84 4.33 -10.12
N GLU A 36 10.83 4.17 -9.25
CA GLU A 36 11.03 5.03 -8.08
C GLU A 36 11.26 6.49 -8.48
N LYS A 37 12.05 6.73 -9.52
CA LYS A 37 12.27 8.07 -10.08
C LYS A 37 10.96 8.70 -10.57
N LEU A 38 10.10 7.94 -11.25
CA LEU A 38 8.79 8.41 -11.69
C LEU A 38 7.87 8.69 -10.50
N ALA A 39 7.84 7.78 -9.53
CA ALA A 39 7.05 7.90 -8.30
C ALA A 39 7.42 9.17 -7.52
N SER A 40 8.73 9.39 -7.31
CA SER A 40 9.23 10.56 -6.60
C SER A 40 8.97 11.85 -7.36
N ALA A 41 9.19 11.88 -8.68
CA ALA A 41 8.94 13.06 -9.49
C ALA A 41 7.45 13.46 -9.51
N ALA A 42 6.53 12.48 -9.50
CA ALA A 42 5.10 12.73 -9.37
C ALA A 42 4.75 13.23 -7.95
N TYR A 43 5.37 12.65 -6.92
CA TYR A 43 5.19 13.06 -5.53
C TYR A 43 5.59 14.52 -5.32
N ASP A 44 6.76 14.93 -5.81
CA ASP A 44 7.30 16.28 -5.67
C ASP A 44 6.42 17.34 -6.39
N LYS A 45 5.67 16.92 -7.41
CA LYS A 45 4.68 17.74 -8.12
C LYS A 45 3.28 17.68 -7.50
N SER A 46 3.12 16.96 -6.40
CA SER A 46 1.81 16.66 -5.79
C SER A 46 0.81 15.98 -6.75
N ASP A 47 1.31 15.30 -7.79
CA ASP A 47 0.50 14.42 -8.63
C ASP A 47 0.28 13.10 -7.91
N TRP A 48 -0.65 13.17 -6.93
CA TRP A 48 -0.92 12.07 -6.02
C TRP A 48 -1.39 10.81 -6.75
N LYS A 49 -2.13 10.97 -7.83
CA LYS A 49 -2.67 9.84 -8.61
C LYS A 49 -1.55 9.06 -9.31
N GLU A 50 -0.67 9.74 -9.99
CA GLU A 50 0.44 9.09 -10.70
C GLU A 50 1.49 8.57 -9.71
N SER A 51 1.74 9.32 -8.63
CA SER A 51 2.63 8.90 -7.55
C SER A 51 2.12 7.62 -6.87
N GLU A 52 0.84 7.53 -6.53
CA GLU A 52 0.21 6.34 -5.96
C GLU A 52 0.38 5.12 -6.87
N LYS A 53 0.10 5.28 -8.16
CA LYS A 53 0.24 4.21 -9.14
C LYS A 53 1.65 3.61 -9.12
N HIS A 54 2.67 4.47 -9.13
CA HIS A 54 4.06 4.00 -9.16
C HIS A 54 4.51 3.43 -7.79
N TYR A 55 4.15 4.08 -6.66
CA TYR A 55 4.48 3.53 -5.34
C TYR A 55 3.74 2.21 -5.05
N SER A 56 2.53 2.01 -5.57
CA SER A 56 1.83 0.72 -5.47
C SER A 56 2.59 -0.40 -6.19
N ILE A 57 3.16 -0.14 -7.36
CA ILE A 57 4.02 -1.11 -8.05
C ILE A 57 5.30 -1.38 -7.22
N LEU A 58 5.90 -0.34 -6.63
CA LEU A 58 7.11 -0.48 -5.82
C LEU A 58 6.89 -1.35 -4.58
N VAL A 59 5.78 -1.16 -3.86
CA VAL A 59 5.47 -1.97 -2.66
C VAL A 59 5.11 -3.41 -3.02
N GLU A 60 4.56 -3.66 -4.21
CA GLU A 60 4.30 -5.01 -4.73
C GLU A 60 5.59 -5.73 -5.08
N LYS A 61 6.51 -5.05 -5.80
CA LYS A 61 7.74 -5.66 -6.30
C LYS A 61 8.87 -5.71 -5.28
N ALA A 62 8.91 -4.76 -4.36
CA ALA A 62 9.90 -4.65 -3.30
C ALA A 62 9.24 -4.40 -1.93
N PRO A 63 8.41 -5.34 -1.42
CA PRO A 63 7.61 -5.16 -0.22
C PRO A 63 8.43 -4.93 1.05
N GLY A 64 9.71 -5.27 1.06
CA GLY A 64 10.63 -5.05 2.18
C GLY A 64 11.09 -3.61 2.36
N GLN A 65 10.85 -2.72 1.40
CA GLN A 65 11.31 -1.34 1.44
C GLN A 65 10.34 -0.46 2.23
N ALA A 66 10.67 -0.17 3.49
CA ALA A 66 9.85 0.61 4.41
C ALA A 66 9.51 2.00 3.86
N GLN A 67 10.43 2.61 3.13
CA GLN A 67 10.28 3.95 2.58
C GLN A 67 9.16 4.05 1.52
N PHE A 68 8.95 3.00 0.73
CA PHE A 68 7.86 2.99 -0.25
C PHE A 68 6.49 2.97 0.42
N TRP A 69 6.35 2.20 1.49
CA TRP A 69 5.15 2.17 2.31
C TRP A 69 4.89 3.51 3.00
N LEU A 70 5.95 4.17 3.52
CA LEU A 70 5.84 5.52 4.10
C LEU A 70 5.32 6.53 3.06
N ARG A 71 5.87 6.53 1.85
CA ARG A 71 5.42 7.42 0.75
C ARG A 71 3.98 7.15 0.38
N LEU A 72 3.58 5.89 0.28
CA LEU A 72 2.21 5.50 0.00
C LEU A 72 1.26 5.98 1.10
N GLY A 73 1.65 5.85 2.37
CA GLY A 73 0.92 6.40 3.51
C GLY A 73 0.72 7.91 3.43
N ASN A 74 1.77 8.64 3.08
CA ASN A 74 1.68 10.09 2.88
C ASN A 74 0.71 10.44 1.75
N ILE A 75 0.75 9.73 0.63
CA ILE A 75 -0.18 9.93 -0.49
C ILE A 75 -1.63 9.73 -0.04
N TYR A 76 -1.91 8.66 0.71
CA TYR A 76 -3.25 8.40 1.24
C TYR A 76 -3.69 9.50 2.20
N ALA A 77 -2.79 10.00 3.04
CA ALA A 77 -3.07 11.13 3.93
C ALA A 77 -3.44 12.40 3.15
N HIS A 78 -2.68 12.73 2.10
CA HIS A 78 -2.96 13.89 1.23
C HIS A 78 -4.24 13.76 0.40
N THR A 79 -4.66 12.54 0.10
CA THR A 79 -5.87 12.27 -0.68
C THR A 79 -7.09 11.95 0.19
N ASN A 80 -7.05 12.32 1.48
CA ASN A 80 -8.13 12.14 2.45
C ASN A 80 -8.62 10.69 2.59
N ARG A 81 -7.67 9.76 2.64
CA ARG A 81 -7.91 8.31 2.86
C ARG A 81 -7.20 7.84 4.14
N PRO A 82 -7.67 8.29 5.33
CA PRO A 82 -6.95 8.12 6.59
C PRO A 82 -6.72 6.66 6.97
N ASP A 83 -7.69 5.78 6.74
CA ASP A 83 -7.56 4.37 7.09
C ASP A 83 -6.48 3.68 6.26
N MET A 84 -6.41 3.98 4.96
CA MET A 84 -5.36 3.47 4.08
C MET A 84 -3.99 4.03 4.48
N ALA A 85 -3.92 5.30 4.88
CA ALA A 85 -2.69 5.91 5.37
C ALA A 85 -2.17 5.18 6.63
N ILE A 86 -3.04 4.89 7.61
CA ILE A 86 -2.67 4.14 8.81
C ILE A 86 -2.15 2.75 8.47
N VAL A 87 -2.80 2.03 7.54
CA VAL A 87 -2.34 0.72 7.08
C VAL A 87 -0.94 0.82 6.47
N ALA A 88 -0.73 1.76 5.56
CA ALA A 88 0.56 1.93 4.90
C ALA A 88 1.69 2.33 5.89
N TYR A 89 1.40 3.19 6.87
CA TYR A 89 2.38 3.51 7.92
C TYR A 89 2.71 2.30 8.81
N ARG A 90 1.73 1.47 9.15
CA ARG A 90 1.98 0.22 9.88
C ARG A 90 2.84 -0.75 9.08
N GLU A 91 2.61 -0.85 7.78
CA GLU A 91 3.45 -1.65 6.88
C GLU A 91 4.89 -1.12 6.84
N ALA A 92 5.08 0.21 6.80
CA ALA A 92 6.40 0.82 6.89
C ALA A 92 7.09 0.49 8.21
N LEU A 93 6.38 0.67 9.34
CA LEU A 93 6.90 0.42 10.70
C LEU A 93 7.17 -1.06 10.99
N GLY A 94 6.43 -1.96 10.36
CA GLY A 94 6.69 -3.40 10.43
C GLY A 94 8.02 -3.80 9.77
N ARG A 95 8.52 -2.99 8.83
CA ARG A 95 9.80 -3.20 8.13
C ARG A 95 10.94 -2.43 8.77
N ASP A 96 10.65 -1.21 9.23
CA ASP A 96 11.59 -0.38 9.98
C ASP A 96 10.83 0.36 11.09
N SER A 97 10.92 -0.17 12.32
CA SER A 97 10.27 0.43 13.49
C SER A 97 10.89 1.77 13.93
N LYS A 98 12.03 2.16 13.34
CA LYS A 98 12.76 3.39 13.68
C LYS A 98 12.45 4.55 12.72
N LEU A 99 11.37 4.49 11.96
CA LEU A 99 10.92 5.57 11.08
C LEU A 99 10.11 6.63 11.85
N PRO A 100 10.71 7.75 12.31
CA PRO A 100 10.01 8.74 13.12
C PRO A 100 8.87 9.40 12.35
N ASN A 101 9.03 9.63 11.05
CA ASN A 101 7.99 10.24 10.22
C ASN A 101 6.75 9.33 10.08
N ALA A 102 6.91 8.01 10.05
CA ALA A 102 5.78 7.10 10.00
C ALA A 102 4.97 7.13 11.31
N TRP A 103 5.65 7.10 12.47
CA TRP A 103 5.00 7.23 13.77
C TRP A 103 4.30 8.58 13.91
N PHE A 104 4.98 9.67 13.56
CA PHE A 104 4.44 11.02 13.66
C PHE A 104 3.20 11.20 12.77
N ASN A 105 3.31 10.87 11.49
CA ASN A 105 2.21 11.04 10.53
C ASN A 105 1.01 10.16 10.88
N MET A 106 1.26 8.93 11.33
CA MET A 106 0.19 8.05 11.83
C MET A 106 -0.52 8.66 13.04
N GLY A 107 0.24 9.22 14.00
CA GLY A 107 -0.31 9.89 15.17
C GLY A 107 -1.19 11.09 14.80
N ILE A 108 -0.77 11.93 13.86
CA ILE A 108 -1.57 13.05 13.35
C ILE A 108 -2.88 12.59 12.72
N ILE A 109 -2.85 11.51 11.92
CA ILE A 109 -4.07 10.95 11.33
C ILE A 109 -5.02 10.43 12.42
N GLN A 110 -4.50 9.74 13.44
CA GLN A 110 -5.31 9.23 14.54
C GLN A 110 -5.93 10.36 15.38
N LEU A 111 -5.20 11.46 15.62
CA LEU A 111 -5.75 12.67 16.27
C LEU A 111 -6.90 13.27 15.45
N LYS A 112 -6.76 13.37 14.13
CA LYS A 112 -7.85 13.85 13.26
C LYS A 112 -9.07 12.94 13.30
N GLN A 113 -8.88 11.62 13.33
CA GLN A 113 -9.98 10.65 13.48
C GLN A 113 -10.66 10.77 14.85
N ALA A 114 -9.89 10.99 15.93
CA ALA A 114 -10.45 11.23 17.26
C ALA A 114 -11.26 12.53 17.30
N ALA A 115 -10.73 13.62 16.72
CA ALA A 115 -11.45 14.89 16.60
C ALA A 115 -12.77 14.73 15.85
N TYR A 116 -12.76 13.99 14.73
CA TYR A 116 -13.98 13.67 13.99
C TYR A 116 -15.01 12.93 14.87
N SER A 117 -14.58 11.91 15.60
CA SER A 117 -15.47 11.12 16.49
C SER A 117 -16.09 11.98 17.61
N PHE A 118 -15.32 12.91 18.21
CA PHE A 118 -15.84 13.83 19.22
C PHE A 118 -16.80 14.87 18.63
N ASN A 119 -16.58 15.33 17.41
CA ASN A 119 -17.54 16.19 16.71
C ASN A 119 -18.86 15.46 16.46
N GLU A 120 -18.82 14.20 16.00
CA GLU A 120 -20.01 13.37 15.81
C GLU A 120 -20.75 13.15 17.14
N LEU A 121 -20.02 12.92 18.23
CA LEU A 121 -20.64 12.78 19.55
C LEU A 121 -21.41 14.06 19.93
N GLN A 122 -20.82 15.23 19.76
CA GLN A 122 -21.46 16.50 20.08
C GLN A 122 -22.69 16.77 19.21
N ALA A 123 -22.63 16.39 17.92
CA ALA A 123 -23.75 16.56 17.00
C ALA A 123 -24.94 15.64 17.34
N ASN A 124 -24.70 14.52 18.05
CA ASN A 124 -25.69 13.48 18.33
C ASN A 124 -26.09 13.41 19.81
N THR A 125 -25.65 14.36 20.66
CA THR A 125 -26.01 14.43 22.09
C THR A 125 -26.81 15.67 22.42
N GLN A 126 -27.56 15.63 23.55
CA GLN A 126 -28.29 16.77 24.02
C GLN A 126 -27.42 17.77 24.80
N PRO A 127 -27.74 19.06 24.80
CA PRO A 127 -27.02 20.03 25.62
C PRO A 127 -27.06 19.65 27.11
N GLY A 128 -25.86 19.69 27.74
CA GLY A 128 -25.72 19.34 29.16
C GLY A 128 -25.38 17.85 29.41
N ASP A 129 -25.24 17.04 28.38
CA ASP A 129 -24.74 15.68 28.53
C ASP A 129 -23.25 15.69 29.04
N PRO A 130 -22.98 15.04 30.18
CA PRO A 130 -21.62 15.07 30.77
C PRO A 130 -20.54 14.52 29.84
N VAL A 131 -20.87 13.51 29.00
CA VAL A 131 -19.92 12.92 28.06
C VAL A 131 -19.63 13.89 26.91
N ALA A 132 -20.63 14.64 26.46
CA ALA A 132 -20.44 15.68 25.46
C ALA A 132 -19.57 16.83 25.96
N GLU A 133 -19.75 17.24 27.22
CA GLU A 133 -18.91 18.28 27.83
C GLU A 133 -17.46 17.84 28.01
N GLU A 134 -17.21 16.58 28.38
CA GLU A 134 -15.87 16.02 28.44
C GLU A 134 -15.23 15.93 27.05
N SER A 135 -15.97 15.43 26.05
CA SER A 135 -15.48 15.30 24.68
C SER A 135 -15.12 16.65 24.06
N ARG A 136 -15.84 17.73 24.41
CA ARG A 136 -15.53 19.08 23.94
C ARG A 136 -14.16 19.55 24.40
N LYS A 137 -13.82 19.32 25.68
CA LYS A 137 -12.49 19.67 26.20
C LYS A 137 -11.37 18.90 25.52
N LEU A 138 -11.60 17.60 25.23
CA LEU A 138 -10.65 16.77 24.51
C LEU A 138 -10.49 17.26 23.05
N LEU A 139 -11.58 17.59 22.39
CA LEU A 139 -11.56 18.12 21.04
C LEU A 139 -10.78 19.44 20.95
N GLU A 140 -11.02 20.39 21.85
CA GLU A 140 -10.27 21.65 21.91
C GLU A 140 -8.75 21.40 22.05
N GLY A 141 -8.37 20.47 22.92
CA GLY A 141 -6.96 20.07 23.08
C GLY A 141 -6.37 19.46 21.81
N ILE A 142 -7.08 18.58 21.14
CA ILE A 142 -6.65 17.94 19.90
C ILE A 142 -6.49 18.97 18.77
N LEU A 143 -7.46 19.86 18.62
CA LEU A 143 -7.41 20.90 17.57
C LEU A 143 -6.23 21.83 17.79
N GLY A 144 -5.96 22.27 19.03
CA GLY A 144 -4.78 23.07 19.35
C GLY A 144 -3.45 22.36 19.02
N LEU A 145 -3.37 21.04 19.24
CA LEU A 145 -2.18 20.26 18.84
C LEU A 145 -2.02 20.18 17.33
N ILE A 146 -3.11 19.97 16.57
CA ILE A 146 -3.05 19.88 15.10
C ILE A 146 -2.68 21.23 14.49
N GLU A 147 -3.26 22.33 14.97
CA GLU A 147 -2.94 23.69 14.52
C GLU A 147 -1.48 24.05 14.74
N SER A 148 -0.94 23.75 15.93
CA SER A 148 0.47 24.01 16.25
C SER A 148 1.46 23.27 15.34
N GLN A 149 1.03 22.23 14.62
CA GLN A 149 1.85 21.51 13.63
C GLN A 149 1.72 22.11 12.22
N ALA A 150 0.64 22.79 11.90
CA ALA A 150 0.44 23.41 10.59
C ALA A 150 1.28 24.69 10.39
N GLU A 151 1.74 25.30 11.50
CA GLU A 151 2.55 26.52 11.49
C GLU A 151 4.06 26.26 11.40
N LYS A 152 4.52 25.01 11.38
CA LYS A 152 5.94 24.59 11.30
C LYS A 152 6.31 24.11 9.91
#